data_7101cd180fd8ff28b98530775a59e556
#
_entry.id   7101cd180fd8ff28b98530775a59e556
#
_cell.length_a   1.000
_cell.length_b   1.000
_cell.length_c   1.000
_cell.angle_alpha   90.00
_cell.angle_beta   90.00
_cell.angle_gamma   90.00
#
_symmetry.space_group_name_H-M   'P 1'
#
loop_
_entity.id
_entity.type
_entity.pdbx_description
1 polymer ?
#
loop_
_entity_poly.entity_id
_entity_poly.type
_entity_poly.pdbx_seq_one_letter_code
_entity_poly.pdbx_strand_id
1 'polypeptide(L)'
;MEGLLVGAAIALAILLGRQGADELVVLVPAADGHIGTVVIERGGTKTILNTAYASSHARGTQELSNGAVPEEIVRRDFGGALEAIPARPASFTLYFMTATDELTEESKVEVQRVLEELRRRPAPDIQVIGHTDTVGSVAENDALSLQRAQTMREAMLELGIPPARIRAAGRGKREPLVQTADGVDEPRNRRVEINVR
;
A
#
# COMPACT_ATOMS: atom_id res chain seq x y z
N MET A 1 7.57 7.65 21.58
CA MET A 1 7.56 8.45 20.31
C MET A 1 6.58 7.74 19.40
N GLU A 2 5.39 8.32 19.27
CA GLU A 2 4.31 7.74 18.46
C GLU A 2 4.65 7.96 16.98
N GLY A 3 4.75 6.86 16.25
CA GLY A 3 4.93 6.88 14.81
C GLY A 3 3.66 7.40 14.14
N LEU A 4 3.76 8.56 13.52
CA LEU A 4 2.71 9.17 12.72
C LEU A 4 2.49 8.31 11.47
N LEU A 5 1.48 7.44 11.50
CA LEU A 5 0.96 6.76 10.32
C LEU A 5 0.26 7.82 9.45
N VAL A 6 0.98 8.35 8.47
CA VAL A 6 0.40 9.17 7.41
C VAL A 6 -0.42 8.26 6.51
N GLY A 7 -1.68 8.06 6.84
CA GLY A 7 -2.64 7.44 5.95
C GLY A 7 -2.84 8.36 4.74
N ALA A 8 -2.44 7.90 3.54
CA ALA A 8 -2.70 8.62 2.31
C ALA A 8 -4.20 8.67 2.07
N ALA A 9 -4.82 9.82 2.33
CA ALA A 9 -6.18 10.09 1.91
C ALA A 9 -6.19 10.21 0.38
N ILE A 10 -7.00 9.40 -0.30
CA ILE A 10 -7.24 9.58 -1.73
C ILE A 10 -8.25 10.72 -1.86
N ALA A 11 -7.77 11.90 -2.22
CA ALA A 11 -8.63 12.98 -2.68
C ALA A 11 -8.87 12.77 -4.17
N LEU A 12 -10.08 12.40 -4.56
CA LEU A 12 -10.47 12.34 -5.96
C LEU A 12 -10.90 13.76 -6.38
N ALA A 13 -9.98 14.48 -7.04
CA ALA A 13 -10.32 15.70 -7.75
C ALA A 13 -10.68 15.33 -9.19
N ILE A 14 -11.95 15.43 -9.58
CA ILE A 14 -12.36 15.24 -10.97
C ILE A 14 -12.44 16.61 -11.61
N LEU A 15 -11.47 16.90 -12.48
CA LEU A 15 -11.46 18.07 -13.33
C LEU A 15 -12.36 17.79 -14.56
N LEU A 16 -13.59 18.19 -14.55
CA LEU A 16 -14.44 18.25 -15.75
C LEU A 16 -14.21 19.61 -16.41
N GLY A 17 -13.22 19.68 -17.32
CA GLY A 17 -12.84 20.98 -17.85
C GLY A 17 -12.79 21.11 -19.34
N ARG A 18 -13.70 21.92 -19.89
CA ARG A 18 -13.44 22.86 -21.01
C ARG A 18 -13.32 24.27 -20.44
N GLN A 19 -12.63 25.20 -21.10
CA GLN A 19 -12.49 26.60 -20.63
C GLN A 19 -13.84 27.17 -20.16
N GLY A 20 -13.92 27.51 -18.87
CA GLY A 20 -15.14 27.96 -18.21
C GLY A 20 -15.92 26.88 -17.45
N ALA A 21 -15.35 25.70 -17.26
CA ALA A 21 -16.02 24.57 -16.64
C ALA A 21 -16.22 24.71 -15.13
N ASP A 22 -17.28 24.06 -14.67
CA ASP A 22 -17.56 23.83 -13.27
C ASP A 22 -16.56 22.82 -12.71
N GLU A 23 -15.85 23.18 -11.66
CA GLU A 23 -14.95 22.30 -10.94
C GLU A 23 -15.62 21.86 -9.64
N LEU A 24 -15.80 20.56 -9.47
CA LEU A 24 -16.34 19.97 -8.26
C LEU A 24 -15.29 19.06 -7.62
N VAL A 25 -14.94 19.37 -6.38
CA VAL A 25 -14.10 18.51 -5.53
C VAL A 25 -14.95 17.92 -4.44
N VAL A 26 -14.96 16.60 -4.29
CA VAL A 26 -15.69 15.90 -3.24
C VAL A 26 -14.72 15.01 -2.46
N LEU A 27 -14.74 15.09 -1.13
CA LEU A 27 -13.97 14.21 -0.27
C LEU A 27 -14.72 12.89 -0.05
N VAL A 28 -14.26 11.83 -0.72
CA VAL A 28 -14.86 10.51 -0.61
C VAL A 28 -14.13 9.72 0.49
N PRO A 29 -14.85 9.11 1.44
CA PRO A 29 -14.25 8.20 2.42
C PRO A 29 -13.49 7.06 1.73
N ALA A 30 -12.41 6.62 2.34
CA ALA A 30 -11.70 5.43 1.90
C ALA A 30 -12.54 4.16 2.15
N ALA A 31 -12.21 3.05 1.49
CA ALA A 31 -12.93 1.77 1.62
C ALA A 31 -12.98 1.22 3.07
N ASP A 32 -12.02 1.60 3.91
CA ASP A 32 -11.96 1.29 5.35
C ASP A 32 -12.72 2.29 6.22
N GLY A 33 -13.42 3.26 5.61
CA GLY A 33 -14.17 4.31 6.29
C GLY A 33 -13.32 5.49 6.77
N HIS A 34 -11.99 5.45 6.57
CA HIS A 34 -11.13 6.56 6.95
C HIS A 34 -11.44 7.81 6.13
N ILE A 35 -11.51 8.96 6.81
CA ILE A 35 -11.74 10.27 6.18
C ILE A 35 -10.45 11.09 6.30
N GLY A 36 -9.87 11.43 5.18
CA GLY A 36 -8.71 12.30 5.12
C GLY A 36 -9.07 13.78 5.23
N THR A 37 -8.07 14.63 4.99
CA THR A 37 -8.27 16.08 4.90
C THR A 37 -7.73 16.58 3.57
N VAL A 38 -8.53 17.35 2.85
CA VAL A 38 -8.15 18.02 1.61
C VAL A 38 -8.18 19.52 1.81
N VAL A 39 -7.11 20.19 1.41
CA VAL A 39 -7.02 21.65 1.41
C VAL A 39 -7.07 22.12 -0.04
N ILE A 40 -8.06 22.93 -0.36
CA ILE A 40 -8.23 23.56 -1.66
C ILE A 40 -7.81 25.02 -1.52
N GLU A 41 -6.89 25.46 -2.37
CA GLU A 41 -6.44 26.85 -2.39
C GLU A 41 -6.77 27.48 -3.75
N ARG A 42 -7.48 28.61 -3.74
CA ARG A 42 -7.82 29.35 -4.94
C ARG A 42 -7.90 30.85 -4.64
N GLY A 43 -7.18 31.65 -5.42
CA GLY A 43 -7.20 33.11 -5.26
C GLY A 43 -6.78 33.62 -3.88
N GLY A 44 -5.91 32.86 -3.17
CA GLY A 44 -5.49 33.17 -1.80
C GLY A 44 -6.47 32.70 -0.70
N THR A 45 -7.65 32.16 -1.08
CA THR A 45 -8.61 31.57 -0.14
C THR A 45 -8.35 30.09 0.02
N LYS A 46 -8.30 29.60 1.29
CA LYS A 46 -8.13 28.19 1.63
C LYS A 46 -9.45 27.63 2.16
N THR A 47 -9.86 26.50 1.58
CA THR A 47 -11.00 25.70 2.04
C THR A 47 -10.50 24.34 2.51
N ILE A 48 -10.98 23.88 3.66
CA ILE A 48 -10.63 22.57 4.23
C ILE A 48 -11.85 21.66 4.15
N LEU A 49 -11.69 20.53 3.47
CA LEU A 49 -12.66 19.44 3.48
C LEU A 49 -12.12 18.33 4.38
N ASN A 50 -12.83 17.97 5.46
CA ASN A 50 -12.42 16.99 6.46
C ASN A 50 -13.57 16.11 6.97
N THR A 51 -14.70 16.16 6.32
CA THR A 51 -15.85 15.30 6.61
C THR A 51 -16.26 14.51 5.36
N ALA A 52 -16.89 13.35 5.56
CA ALA A 52 -17.36 12.51 4.46
C ALA A 52 -18.26 13.30 3.52
N TYR A 53 -18.01 13.18 2.22
CA TYR A 53 -18.74 13.81 1.14
C TYR A 53 -18.78 15.35 1.19
N ALA A 54 -17.94 15.98 2.03
CA ALA A 54 -17.74 17.42 1.95
C ALA A 54 -17.26 17.81 0.55
N SER A 55 -17.77 18.92 0.04
CA SER A 55 -17.50 19.34 -1.33
C SER A 55 -17.14 20.81 -1.42
N SER A 56 -16.39 21.15 -2.45
CA SER A 56 -16.12 22.50 -2.87
C SER A 56 -16.36 22.62 -4.37
N HIS A 57 -17.12 23.61 -4.77
CA HIS A 57 -17.53 23.84 -6.14
C HIS A 57 -17.06 25.22 -6.61
N ALA A 58 -16.50 25.28 -7.80
CA ALA A 58 -16.07 26.52 -8.45
C ALA A 58 -16.62 26.62 -9.87
N ARG A 59 -17.16 27.81 -10.22
CA ARG A 59 -17.59 28.13 -11.58
C ARG A 59 -16.72 29.21 -12.18
N GLY A 60 -15.96 28.85 -13.23
CA GLY A 60 -15.09 29.82 -13.90
C GLY A 60 -14.19 30.57 -12.93
N THR A 61 -14.33 31.88 -12.80
CA THR A 61 -13.54 32.73 -11.88
C THR A 61 -14.22 32.98 -10.53
N GLN A 62 -15.39 32.37 -10.27
CA GLN A 62 -16.15 32.61 -9.03
C GLN A 62 -15.42 32.02 -7.81
N GLU A 63 -15.80 32.55 -6.62
CA GLU A 63 -15.32 32.01 -5.34
C GLU A 63 -15.79 30.57 -5.10
N LEU A 64 -15.07 29.87 -4.24
CA LEU A 64 -15.39 28.51 -3.84
C LEU A 64 -16.71 28.48 -3.05
N SER A 65 -17.66 27.69 -3.49
CA SER A 65 -18.88 27.36 -2.75
C SER A 65 -18.72 26.02 -2.07
N ASN A 66 -18.84 25.98 -0.75
CA ASN A 66 -18.65 24.78 0.05
C ASN A 66 -20.00 24.16 0.42
N GLY A 67 -20.04 22.81 0.48
CA GLY A 67 -21.24 22.08 0.81
C GLY A 67 -20.94 20.61 1.11
N ALA A 68 -21.94 19.78 0.94
CA ALA A 68 -21.85 18.33 0.94
C ALA A 68 -22.66 17.77 -0.22
N VAL A 69 -22.17 16.71 -0.84
CA VAL A 69 -22.85 15.97 -1.90
C VAL A 69 -23.37 14.65 -1.31
N PRO A 70 -24.66 14.31 -1.46
CA PRO A 70 -25.17 13.01 -1.02
C PRO A 70 -24.39 11.85 -1.65
N GLU A 71 -24.13 10.79 -0.87
CA GLU A 71 -23.39 9.62 -1.35
C GLU A 71 -23.97 9.03 -2.63
N GLU A 72 -25.30 8.97 -2.74
CA GLU A 72 -26.00 8.44 -3.91
C GLU A 72 -25.68 9.23 -5.19
N ILE A 73 -25.54 10.56 -5.07
CA ILE A 73 -25.13 11.42 -6.18
C ILE A 73 -23.67 11.12 -6.56
N VAL A 74 -22.79 10.99 -5.57
CA VAL A 74 -21.39 10.66 -5.80
C VAL A 74 -21.26 9.30 -6.49
N ARG A 75 -21.99 8.29 -6.04
CA ARG A 75 -21.99 6.94 -6.66
C ARG A 75 -22.56 6.98 -8.09
N ARG A 76 -23.64 7.73 -8.32
CA ARG A 76 -24.24 7.86 -9.64
C ARG A 76 -23.30 8.55 -10.64
N ASP A 77 -22.68 9.65 -10.23
CA ASP A 77 -21.91 10.52 -11.14
C ASP A 77 -20.45 10.08 -11.27
N PHE A 78 -19.88 9.49 -10.22
CA PHE A 78 -18.47 9.11 -10.15
C PHE A 78 -18.25 7.61 -9.93
N GLY A 79 -19.29 6.77 -9.90
CA GLY A 79 -19.19 5.34 -9.60
C GLY A 79 -18.17 4.63 -10.49
N GLY A 80 -18.20 4.85 -11.80
CA GLY A 80 -17.23 4.25 -12.71
C GLY A 80 -15.78 4.69 -12.45
N ALA A 81 -15.56 5.93 -12.04
CA ALA A 81 -14.23 6.42 -11.68
C ALA A 81 -13.76 5.83 -10.33
N LEU A 82 -14.68 5.69 -9.36
CA LEU A 82 -14.39 5.08 -8.07
C LEU A 82 -14.06 3.59 -8.21
N GLU A 83 -14.77 2.86 -9.06
CA GLU A 83 -14.51 1.45 -9.36
C GLU A 83 -13.19 1.25 -10.12
N ALA A 84 -12.74 2.24 -10.88
CA ALA A 84 -11.47 2.21 -11.59
C ALA A 84 -10.25 2.51 -10.70
N ILE A 85 -10.45 2.94 -9.45
CA ILE A 85 -9.35 3.17 -8.51
C ILE A 85 -8.68 1.83 -8.18
N PRO A 86 -7.36 1.68 -8.41
CA PRO A 86 -6.66 0.45 -8.05
C PRO A 86 -6.77 0.16 -6.55
N ALA A 87 -6.88 -1.12 -6.21
CA ALA A 87 -6.79 -1.55 -4.82
C ALA A 87 -5.49 -1.06 -4.18
N ARG A 88 -5.55 -0.62 -2.92
CA ARG A 88 -4.36 -0.18 -2.19
C ARG A 88 -3.32 -1.29 -2.16
N PRO A 89 -2.01 -0.96 -2.17
CA PRO A 89 -0.97 -1.94 -1.93
C PRO A 89 -1.21 -2.65 -0.59
N ALA A 90 -1.01 -3.96 -0.58
CA ALA A 90 -1.04 -4.79 0.62
C ALA A 90 0.37 -5.29 0.91
N SER A 91 0.78 -5.29 2.17
CA SER A 91 2.09 -5.78 2.60
C SER A 91 1.91 -6.85 3.67
N PHE A 92 2.65 -7.94 3.51
CA PHE A 92 2.65 -9.09 4.41
C PHE A 92 4.08 -9.37 4.86
N THR A 93 4.24 -9.81 6.10
CA THR A 93 5.56 -10.16 6.65
C THR A 93 5.54 -11.61 7.12
N LEU A 94 6.45 -12.41 6.59
CA LEU A 94 6.62 -13.81 6.93
C LEU A 94 7.96 -13.99 7.66
N TYR A 95 7.94 -14.69 8.77
CA TYR A 95 9.12 -14.97 9.60
C TYR A 95 9.59 -16.41 9.44
N PHE A 96 10.89 -16.61 9.55
CA PHE A 96 11.55 -17.91 9.45
C PHE A 96 12.06 -18.38 10.81
N MET A 97 12.07 -19.70 10.98
CA MET A 97 12.73 -20.34 12.10
C MET A 97 14.26 -20.08 12.06
N THR A 98 14.91 -20.15 13.20
CA THR A 98 16.37 -19.91 13.31
C THR A 98 17.15 -20.90 12.44
N ALA A 99 18.07 -20.39 11.64
CA ALA A 99 18.97 -21.15 10.78
C ALA A 99 18.32 -22.14 9.79
N THR A 100 17.02 -21.92 9.49
CA THR A 100 16.29 -22.74 8.51
C THR A 100 15.56 -21.86 7.49
N ASP A 101 15.07 -22.47 6.41
CA ASP A 101 14.18 -21.86 5.44
C ASP A 101 12.69 -22.20 5.73
N GLU A 102 12.41 -22.70 6.94
CA GLU A 102 11.05 -23.01 7.38
C GLU A 102 10.36 -21.78 7.95
N LEU A 103 9.11 -21.58 7.55
CA LEU A 103 8.26 -20.52 8.10
C LEU A 103 7.80 -20.88 9.52
N THR A 104 7.65 -19.86 10.37
CA THR A 104 6.97 -20.03 11.65
C THR A 104 5.50 -20.40 11.44
N GLU A 105 4.85 -20.99 12.45
CA GLU A 105 3.43 -21.38 12.35
C GLU A 105 2.52 -20.18 12.08
N GLU A 106 2.81 -19.04 12.70
CA GLU A 106 2.09 -17.77 12.45
C GLU A 106 2.24 -17.32 10.99
N SER A 107 3.45 -17.48 10.42
CA SER A 107 3.72 -17.11 9.04
C SER A 107 3.04 -18.05 8.04
N LYS A 108 2.85 -19.32 8.38
CA LYS A 108 2.06 -20.25 7.55
C LYS A 108 0.59 -19.81 7.45
N VAL A 109 0.03 -19.26 8.53
CA VAL A 109 -1.32 -18.65 8.51
C VAL A 109 -1.33 -17.39 7.65
N GLU A 110 -0.29 -16.55 7.75
CA GLU A 110 -0.18 -15.32 6.97
C GLU A 110 -0.06 -15.59 5.46
N VAL A 111 0.54 -16.70 5.05
CA VAL A 111 0.55 -17.16 3.65
C VAL A 111 -0.86 -17.29 3.09
N GLN A 112 -1.82 -17.77 3.86
CA GLN A 112 -3.21 -17.87 3.40
C GLN A 112 -3.81 -16.49 3.09
N ARG A 113 -3.47 -15.47 3.89
CA ARG A 113 -3.90 -14.08 3.64
C ARG A 113 -3.26 -13.51 2.38
N VAL A 114 -1.99 -13.82 2.12
CA VAL A 114 -1.34 -13.47 0.85
C VAL A 114 -2.11 -14.07 -0.32
N LEU A 115 -2.45 -15.37 -0.24
CA LEU A 115 -3.18 -16.07 -1.30
C LEU A 115 -4.58 -15.48 -1.52
N GLU A 116 -5.28 -15.13 -0.46
CA GLU A 116 -6.59 -14.47 -0.55
C GLU A 116 -6.48 -13.10 -1.23
N GLU A 117 -5.47 -12.31 -0.88
CA GLU A 117 -5.24 -11.01 -1.50
C GLU A 117 -4.91 -11.15 -2.99
N LEU A 118 -4.07 -12.12 -3.36
CA LEU A 118 -3.72 -12.38 -4.75
C LEU A 118 -4.94 -12.78 -5.60
N ARG A 119 -5.87 -13.58 -5.04
CA ARG A 119 -7.11 -13.96 -5.73
C ARG A 119 -8.05 -12.79 -5.99
N ARG A 120 -7.99 -11.74 -5.15
CA ARG A 120 -8.82 -10.54 -5.30
C ARG A 120 -8.30 -9.59 -6.39
N ARG A 121 -7.05 -9.76 -6.81
CA ARG A 121 -6.40 -8.87 -7.77
C ARG A 121 -6.31 -9.55 -9.14
N PRO A 122 -6.94 -8.98 -10.18
CA PRO A 122 -6.92 -9.59 -11.52
C PRO A 122 -5.54 -9.60 -12.17
N ALA A 123 -4.66 -8.68 -11.77
CA ALA A 123 -3.31 -8.54 -12.33
C ALA A 123 -2.31 -8.04 -11.27
N PRO A 124 -2.01 -8.84 -10.22
CA PRO A 124 -1.13 -8.41 -9.15
C PRO A 124 0.30 -8.19 -9.64
N ASP A 125 0.96 -7.11 -9.17
CA ASP A 125 2.41 -6.90 -9.25
C ASP A 125 2.99 -7.17 -7.87
N ILE A 126 3.89 -8.15 -7.77
CA ILE A 126 4.34 -8.70 -6.49
C ILE A 126 5.84 -8.45 -6.33
N GLN A 127 6.22 -7.89 -5.21
CA GLN A 127 7.61 -7.78 -4.80
C GLN A 127 7.85 -8.59 -3.53
N VAL A 128 8.80 -9.52 -3.60
CA VAL A 128 9.23 -10.37 -2.49
C VAL A 128 10.62 -9.94 -2.06
N ILE A 129 10.77 -9.52 -0.81
CA ILE A 129 12.03 -8.97 -0.29
C ILE A 129 12.46 -9.79 0.93
N GLY A 130 13.61 -10.44 0.84
CA GLY A 130 14.20 -11.20 1.95
C GLY A 130 15.15 -10.35 2.79
N HIS A 131 15.16 -10.62 4.09
CA HIS A 131 16.00 -9.98 5.09
C HIS A 131 16.62 -11.02 6.04
N THR A 132 17.71 -10.63 6.69
CA THR A 132 18.36 -11.43 7.73
C THR A 132 18.57 -10.59 8.99
N ASP A 133 18.91 -11.25 10.09
CA ASP A 133 19.54 -10.59 11.23
C ASP A 133 21.00 -10.20 10.92
N THR A 134 21.74 -9.74 11.92
CA THR A 134 23.10 -9.26 11.74
C THR A 134 24.18 -10.34 11.97
N VAL A 135 23.79 -11.60 12.21
CA VAL A 135 24.73 -12.71 12.38
C VAL A 135 25.35 -13.09 11.04
N GLY A 136 26.65 -13.34 11.02
CA GLY A 136 27.40 -13.72 9.82
C GLY A 136 27.88 -12.57 8.95
N SER A 137 28.53 -12.90 7.85
CA SER A 137 29.07 -11.92 6.90
C SER A 137 27.99 -11.27 6.05
N VAL A 138 28.29 -10.11 5.47
CA VAL A 138 27.38 -9.42 4.52
C VAL A 138 27.07 -10.32 3.32
N ALA A 139 28.08 -11.00 2.77
CA ALA A 139 27.90 -11.83 1.59
C ALA A 139 26.98 -13.05 1.86
N GLU A 140 27.13 -13.71 3.00
CA GLU A 140 26.27 -14.82 3.42
C GLU A 140 24.81 -14.34 3.61
N ASN A 141 24.64 -13.20 4.28
CA ASN A 141 23.31 -12.62 4.50
C ASN A 141 22.64 -12.17 3.20
N ASP A 142 23.40 -11.63 2.24
CA ASP A 142 22.88 -11.28 0.92
C ASP A 142 22.39 -12.53 0.17
N ALA A 143 23.19 -13.60 0.16
CA ALA A 143 22.82 -14.85 -0.48
C ALA A 143 21.59 -15.49 0.19
N LEU A 144 21.58 -15.60 1.53
CA LEU A 144 20.48 -16.19 2.28
C LEU A 144 19.17 -15.43 2.10
N SER A 145 19.21 -14.09 2.17
CA SER A 145 18.01 -13.26 1.99
C SER A 145 17.43 -13.39 0.58
N LEU A 146 18.28 -13.43 -0.44
CA LEU A 146 17.86 -13.64 -1.82
C LEU A 146 17.27 -15.05 -2.01
N GLN A 147 17.90 -16.08 -1.46
CA GLN A 147 17.39 -17.45 -1.51
C GLN A 147 15.98 -17.54 -0.91
N ARG A 148 15.75 -16.99 0.28
CA ARG A 148 14.42 -16.95 0.91
C ARG A 148 13.37 -16.26 0.04
N ALA A 149 13.74 -15.13 -0.56
CA ALA A 149 12.85 -14.42 -1.47
C ALA A 149 12.53 -15.23 -2.74
N GLN A 150 13.50 -15.96 -3.28
CA GLN A 150 13.32 -16.85 -4.43
C GLN A 150 12.43 -18.05 -4.10
N THR A 151 12.60 -18.69 -2.95
CA THR A 151 11.73 -19.78 -2.49
C THR A 151 10.27 -19.32 -2.40
N MET A 152 10.02 -18.13 -1.85
CA MET A 152 8.65 -17.58 -1.82
C MET A 152 8.12 -17.24 -3.22
N ARG A 153 8.97 -16.74 -4.12
CA ARG A 153 8.62 -16.51 -5.51
C ARG A 153 8.22 -17.80 -6.21
N GLU A 154 8.99 -18.86 -6.04
CA GLU A 154 8.73 -20.18 -6.63
C GLU A 154 7.37 -20.74 -6.17
N ALA A 155 7.07 -20.67 -4.89
CA ALA A 155 5.77 -21.06 -4.37
C ALA A 155 4.60 -20.29 -5.01
N MET A 156 4.79 -19.01 -5.32
CA MET A 156 3.77 -18.20 -6.02
C MET A 156 3.65 -18.59 -7.51
N LEU A 157 4.75 -18.98 -8.16
CA LEU A 157 4.71 -19.49 -9.54
C LEU A 157 3.93 -20.79 -9.63
N GLU A 158 4.08 -21.71 -8.65
CA GLU A 158 3.31 -22.96 -8.56
C GLU A 158 1.81 -22.71 -8.42
N LEU A 159 1.41 -21.57 -7.85
CA LEU A 159 0.03 -21.12 -7.77
C LEU A 159 -0.50 -20.49 -9.07
N GLY A 160 0.31 -20.48 -10.13
CA GLY A 160 -0.08 -20.01 -11.45
C GLY A 160 0.09 -18.51 -11.67
N ILE A 161 0.79 -17.79 -10.78
CA ILE A 161 1.07 -16.36 -10.98
C ILE A 161 2.18 -16.22 -12.05
N PRO A 162 1.98 -15.40 -13.09
CA PRO A 162 2.96 -15.25 -14.16
C PRO A 162 4.32 -14.74 -13.65
N PRO A 163 5.46 -15.29 -14.12
CA PRO A 163 6.79 -14.88 -13.69
C PRO A 163 7.08 -13.39 -13.84
N ALA A 164 6.52 -12.76 -14.87
CA ALA A 164 6.68 -11.33 -15.13
C ALA A 164 6.04 -10.43 -14.07
N ARG A 165 5.16 -10.99 -13.23
CA ARG A 165 4.45 -10.30 -12.15
C ARG A 165 5.13 -10.42 -10.79
N ILE A 166 6.18 -11.24 -10.67
CA ILE A 166 6.83 -11.48 -9.38
C ILE A 166 8.31 -11.13 -9.46
N ARG A 167 8.74 -10.22 -8.61
CA ARG A 167 10.16 -9.87 -8.44
C ARG A 167 10.63 -10.32 -7.07
N ALA A 168 11.81 -10.94 -7.01
CA ALA A 168 12.47 -11.34 -5.78
C ALA A 168 13.76 -10.53 -5.58
N ALA A 169 14.02 -10.08 -4.37
CA ALA A 169 15.22 -9.36 -4.00
C ALA A 169 15.70 -9.76 -2.58
N GLY A 170 17.02 -9.80 -2.36
CA GLY A 170 17.63 -9.92 -1.05
C GLY A 170 18.16 -8.57 -0.57
N ARG A 171 17.98 -8.26 0.70
CA ARG A 171 18.54 -7.07 1.36
C ARG A 171 19.58 -7.42 2.41
N GLY A 172 19.74 -8.71 2.71
CA GLY A 172 20.65 -9.16 3.77
C GLY A 172 20.30 -8.46 5.09
N LYS A 173 21.35 -8.00 5.79
CA LYS A 173 21.25 -7.30 7.06
C LYS A 173 21.19 -5.76 6.95
N ARG A 174 21.00 -5.20 5.73
CA ARG A 174 21.05 -3.74 5.50
C ARG A 174 19.81 -2.99 5.93
N GLU A 175 18.68 -3.67 5.95
CA GLU A 175 17.37 -3.07 6.27
C GLU A 175 16.73 -3.80 7.44
N PRO A 176 17.28 -3.70 8.66
CA PRO A 176 16.73 -4.37 9.83
C PRO A 176 15.41 -3.74 10.26
N LEU A 177 14.43 -4.56 10.63
CA LEU A 177 13.20 -4.11 11.27
C LEU A 177 13.48 -3.61 12.69
N VAL A 178 14.39 -4.32 13.37
CA VAL A 178 14.88 -3.98 14.71
C VAL A 178 16.36 -3.69 14.61
N GLN A 179 16.76 -2.49 14.95
CA GLN A 179 18.17 -2.09 14.98
C GLN A 179 18.92 -2.89 16.05
N THR A 180 19.98 -3.58 15.66
CA THR A 180 20.87 -4.34 16.54
C THR A 180 22.32 -4.01 16.24
N ALA A 181 23.22 -4.33 17.17
CA ALA A 181 24.63 -4.37 16.88
C ALA A 181 24.93 -5.50 15.87
N ASP A 182 26.11 -5.47 15.25
CA ASP A 182 26.54 -6.55 14.37
C ASP A 182 26.75 -7.86 15.15
N GLY A 183 26.39 -9.00 14.55
CA GLY A 183 26.49 -10.32 15.17
C GLY A 183 25.38 -10.67 16.17
N VAL A 184 24.33 -9.89 16.27
CA VAL A 184 23.20 -10.15 17.19
C VAL A 184 22.10 -10.93 16.48
N ASP A 185 21.68 -12.05 17.10
CA ASP A 185 20.53 -12.86 16.68
C ASP A 185 19.22 -12.10 17.02
N GLU A 186 18.48 -11.69 15.99
CA GLU A 186 17.19 -11.01 16.14
C GLU A 186 16.15 -11.67 15.22
N PRO A 187 15.26 -12.49 15.79
CA PRO A 187 14.25 -13.22 15.02
C PRO A 187 13.37 -12.35 14.13
N ARG A 188 13.03 -11.12 14.57
CA ARG A 188 12.18 -10.21 13.81
C ARG A 188 12.86 -9.66 12.54
N ASN A 189 14.18 -9.74 12.48
CA ASN A 189 14.93 -9.36 11.27
C ASN A 189 14.97 -10.49 10.23
N ARG A 190 14.77 -11.76 10.63
CA ARG A 190 14.72 -12.92 9.73
C ARG A 190 13.34 -13.06 9.09
N ARG A 191 13.08 -12.26 8.09
CA ARG A 191 11.77 -12.14 7.47
C ARG A 191 11.83 -12.05 5.94
N VAL A 192 10.69 -12.31 5.33
CA VAL A 192 10.40 -11.95 3.95
C VAL A 192 9.18 -11.02 3.95
N GLU A 193 9.30 -9.91 3.26
CA GLU A 193 8.19 -8.99 2.99
C GLU A 193 7.61 -9.26 1.61
N ILE A 194 6.29 -9.36 1.52
CA ILE A 194 5.55 -9.56 0.27
C ILE A 194 4.66 -8.34 0.07
N ASN A 195 4.99 -7.53 -0.94
CA ASN A 195 4.24 -6.35 -1.31
C ASN A 195 3.43 -6.65 -2.57
N VAL A 196 2.11 -6.50 -2.50
CA VAL A 196 1.15 -6.76 -3.59
C VAL A 196 0.50 -5.45 -4.00
N ARG A 197 0.58 -5.13 -5.29
CA ARG A 197 0.01 -3.92 -5.90
C ARG A 197 -1.01 -4.25 -6.97
#